data_65cc99a36e0e711989843e0a723f8144
#
_entry.id   65cc99a36e0e711989843e0a723f8144
#
_cell.length_a   1.000
_cell.length_b   1.000
_cell.length_c   1.000
_cell.angle_alpha   90.00
_cell.angle_beta   90.00
_cell.angle_gamma   90.00
#
_symmetry.space_group_name_H-M   'P 1'
#
loop_
_entity.id
_entity.type
_entity.pdbx_description
1 polymer ?
#
loop_
_entity_poly.entity_id
_entity_poly.type
_entity_poly.pdbx_seq_one_letter_code
_entity_poly.pdbx_strand_id
1 'polypeptide(L)'
;MMNDKVKPVRRIVVIDENDRSKVIADGPSPDVRTDPARPGFACRRIWVTDATPVRLDGVRDGLRLPHVLEPPPGGSVCRVVTFPPEASYRGRIGAQEVAAYFAAMGAPGASTYSPKAPHPYMQKTRTLDFCLVLEGEITLVLDTDEIGLKAGDTVVQRGTNHAWSNRSQRPCIVAFSSHDGLG
;
A
#
# COMPACT_ATOMS: atom_id res chain seq x y z
N MET A 1 18.53 16.04 -15.67
CA MET A 1 17.40 15.13 -15.43
C MET A 1 17.72 14.35 -14.17
N MET A 2 17.18 14.76 -13.04
CA MET A 2 17.32 13.97 -11.80
C MET A 2 16.49 12.71 -11.98
N ASN A 3 17.19 11.60 -12.04
CA ASN A 3 16.58 10.26 -12.04
C ASN A 3 16.13 10.00 -10.60
N ASP A 4 14.91 10.43 -10.26
CA ASP A 4 14.28 10.14 -8.96
C ASP A 4 14.02 8.64 -8.87
N LYS A 5 15.10 7.88 -8.64
CA LYS A 5 14.99 6.47 -8.29
C LYS A 5 14.26 6.40 -6.96
N VAL A 6 13.04 5.90 -7.00
CA VAL A 6 12.23 5.64 -5.80
C VAL A 6 13.10 4.92 -4.78
N LYS A 7 13.29 5.53 -3.60
CA LYS A 7 14.16 5.02 -2.52
C LYS A 7 13.79 3.57 -2.20
N PRO A 8 14.73 2.63 -2.26
CA PRO A 8 14.45 1.24 -1.94
C PRO A 8 14.07 1.09 -0.46
N VAL A 9 13.11 0.22 -0.18
CA VAL A 9 12.78 -0.21 1.17
C VAL A 9 13.54 -1.48 1.46
N ARG A 10 14.44 -1.45 2.46
CA ARG A 10 15.14 -2.64 2.94
C ARG A 10 14.18 -3.52 3.70
N ARG A 11 14.07 -4.77 3.28
CA ARG A 11 13.28 -5.82 3.91
C ARG A 11 14.22 -6.80 4.59
N ILE A 12 14.03 -7.02 5.88
CA ILE A 12 14.75 -8.02 6.65
C ILE A 12 13.74 -9.06 7.12
N VAL A 13 14.01 -10.33 6.90
CA VAL A 13 13.20 -11.45 7.40
C VAL A 13 14.03 -12.29 8.33
N VAL A 14 13.51 -12.52 9.52
CA VAL A 14 14.11 -13.35 10.55
C VAL A 14 13.19 -14.50 10.89
N ILE A 15 13.77 -15.64 11.20
CA ILE A 15 13.05 -16.84 11.63
C ILE A 15 13.72 -17.47 12.84
N ASP A 16 12.99 -18.31 13.53
CA ASP A 16 13.55 -19.30 14.44
C ASP A 16 13.67 -20.64 13.70
N GLU A 17 14.80 -21.29 13.84
CA GLU A 17 15.06 -22.62 13.30
C GLU A 17 15.94 -23.40 14.30
N ASN A 18 15.37 -24.46 14.86
CA ASN A 18 16.02 -25.29 15.89
C ASN A 18 16.46 -24.47 17.12
N ASP A 19 15.55 -23.68 17.67
CA ASP A 19 15.76 -22.79 18.82
C ASP A 19 16.88 -21.74 18.61
N ARG A 20 17.14 -21.37 17.37
CA ARG A 20 18.11 -20.34 16.99
C ARG A 20 17.52 -19.37 15.99
N SER A 21 17.40 -18.12 16.39
CA SER A 21 16.96 -17.06 15.49
C SER A 21 18.04 -16.67 14.50
N LYS A 22 17.65 -16.51 13.23
CA LYS A 22 18.56 -16.13 12.15
C LYS A 22 17.89 -15.25 11.10
N VAL A 23 18.70 -14.50 10.37
CA VAL A 23 18.26 -13.74 9.19
C VAL A 23 18.23 -14.68 7.99
N ILE A 24 17.12 -14.69 7.25
CA ILE A 24 16.97 -15.46 6.00
C ILE A 24 16.80 -14.57 4.76
N ALA A 25 16.53 -13.29 4.94
CA ALA A 25 16.52 -12.31 3.86
C ALA A 25 16.94 -10.94 4.40
N ASP A 26 17.77 -10.24 3.64
CA ASP A 26 18.20 -8.86 3.90
C ASP A 26 18.48 -8.16 2.56
N GLY A 27 17.66 -7.18 2.20
CA GLY A 27 17.80 -6.46 0.94
C GLY A 27 16.54 -5.70 0.57
N PRO A 28 16.48 -5.14 -0.65
CA PRO A 28 15.27 -4.48 -1.12
C PRO A 28 14.12 -5.49 -1.25
N SER A 29 12.88 -5.03 -1.00
CA SER A 29 11.73 -5.88 -1.26
C SER A 29 11.69 -6.31 -2.73
N PRO A 30 11.57 -7.61 -3.03
CA PRO A 30 11.53 -8.11 -4.40
C PRO A 30 10.17 -7.90 -5.09
N ASP A 31 9.12 -7.58 -4.33
CA ASP A 31 7.76 -7.43 -4.84
C ASP A 31 7.36 -5.95 -4.84
N VAL A 32 7.55 -5.31 -5.99
CA VAL A 32 7.27 -3.88 -6.21
C VAL A 32 6.28 -3.72 -7.35
N ARG A 33 5.24 -2.95 -7.12
CA ARG A 33 4.31 -2.48 -8.15
C ARG A 33 4.44 -0.97 -8.31
N THR A 34 4.51 -0.53 -9.55
CA THR A 34 4.53 0.89 -9.92
C THR A 34 3.27 1.22 -10.70
N ASP A 35 2.98 2.51 -10.82
CA ASP A 35 1.89 3.00 -11.64
C ASP A 35 2.45 3.92 -12.74
N PRO A 36 2.36 3.54 -14.03
CA PRO A 36 2.86 4.38 -15.12
C PRO A 36 2.20 5.76 -15.19
N ALA A 37 0.95 5.87 -14.73
CA ALA A 37 0.22 7.13 -14.71
C ALA A 37 0.66 8.07 -13.57
N ARG A 38 1.30 7.52 -12.52
CA ARG A 38 1.86 8.25 -11.37
C ARG A 38 3.36 8.03 -11.24
N PRO A 39 4.21 8.68 -12.06
CA PRO A 39 5.67 8.55 -11.96
C PRO A 39 6.17 8.79 -10.53
N GLY A 40 6.96 7.85 -9.99
CA GLY A 40 7.43 7.88 -8.61
C GLY A 40 6.51 7.13 -7.61
N PHE A 41 5.32 6.68 -8.01
CA PHE A 41 4.52 5.77 -7.20
C PHE A 41 5.16 4.39 -7.13
N ALA A 42 5.25 3.82 -5.93
CA ALA A 42 5.70 2.45 -5.75
C ALA A 42 5.05 1.82 -4.52
N CYS A 43 4.38 0.71 -4.72
CA CYS A 43 3.85 -0.15 -3.68
C CYS A 43 4.79 -1.35 -3.50
N ARG A 44 5.38 -1.49 -2.32
CA ARG A 44 6.30 -2.59 -1.98
C ARG A 44 5.63 -3.47 -0.96
N ARG A 45 5.37 -4.70 -1.34
CA ARG A 45 4.81 -5.69 -0.43
C ARG A 45 5.94 -6.27 0.43
N ILE A 46 5.79 -6.19 1.73
CA ILE A 46 6.80 -6.63 2.71
C ILE A 46 6.54 -8.05 3.15
N TRP A 47 5.28 -8.38 3.47
CA TRP A 47 4.86 -9.72 3.88
C TRP A 47 3.39 -9.94 3.61
N VAL A 48 3.00 -11.21 3.46
CA VAL A 48 1.61 -11.65 3.35
C VAL A 48 1.42 -12.87 4.23
N THR A 49 0.30 -12.93 4.95
CA THR A 49 -0.18 -14.13 5.62
C THR A 49 -1.48 -14.60 4.98
N ASP A 50 -1.75 -15.89 5.02
CA ASP A 50 -2.94 -16.53 4.45
C ASP A 50 -3.81 -17.21 5.49
N ALA A 51 -3.58 -16.91 6.77
CA ALA A 51 -4.34 -17.48 7.89
C ALA A 51 -4.20 -16.62 9.16
N THR A 52 -5.19 -16.74 10.03
CA THR A 52 -5.17 -16.28 11.43
C THR A 52 -5.67 -17.44 12.31
N PRO A 53 -4.90 -17.95 13.30
CA PRO A 53 -3.52 -17.53 13.63
C PRO A 53 -2.52 -17.79 12.50
N VAL A 54 -1.51 -16.92 12.39
CA VAL A 54 -0.44 -17.11 11.40
C VAL A 54 0.45 -18.29 11.78
N ARG A 55 0.83 -19.10 10.80
CA ARG A 55 1.79 -20.18 10.99
C ARG A 55 3.21 -19.63 11.00
N LEU A 56 3.96 -19.94 12.05
CA LEU A 56 5.35 -19.51 12.23
C LEU A 56 6.34 -20.64 11.92
N ASP A 57 5.84 -21.88 11.79
CA ASP A 57 6.64 -23.05 11.45
C ASP A 57 7.01 -23.06 9.97
N GLY A 58 8.27 -23.35 9.69
CA GLY A 58 8.83 -23.47 8.35
C GLY A 58 9.12 -22.13 7.64
N VAL A 59 9.90 -22.24 6.58
CA VAL A 59 10.32 -21.09 5.77
C VAL A 59 9.35 -20.90 4.61
N ARG A 60 8.21 -20.25 4.84
CA ARG A 60 7.30 -19.83 3.76
C ARG A 60 7.49 -18.35 3.49
N ASP A 61 7.97 -18.00 2.30
CA ASP A 61 7.95 -16.60 1.86
C ASP A 61 6.53 -16.23 1.43
N GLY A 62 5.85 -15.40 2.22
CA GLY A 62 4.51 -14.90 1.92
C GLY A 62 4.41 -14.13 0.61
N LEU A 63 5.53 -13.64 0.07
CA LEU A 63 5.56 -12.94 -1.22
C LEU A 63 5.35 -13.86 -2.43
N ARG A 64 5.34 -15.19 -2.26
CA ARG A 64 4.97 -16.14 -3.31
C ARG A 64 3.48 -16.12 -3.65
N LEU A 65 2.64 -15.60 -2.74
CA LEU A 65 1.22 -15.41 -3.01
C LEU A 65 1.00 -14.32 -4.07
N PRO A 66 -0.06 -14.40 -4.89
CA PRO A 66 -0.37 -13.39 -5.89
C PRO A 66 -0.37 -11.98 -5.31
N HIS A 67 0.09 -11.00 -6.09
CA HIS A 67 0.03 -9.60 -5.67
C HIS A 67 -1.40 -9.09 -5.83
N VAL A 68 -2.11 -8.96 -4.73
CA VAL A 68 -3.48 -8.44 -4.66
C VAL A 68 -3.53 -7.31 -3.63
N LEU A 69 -4.41 -6.35 -3.83
CA LEU A 69 -4.58 -5.21 -2.93
C LEU A 69 -5.14 -5.65 -1.57
N GLU A 70 -6.15 -6.51 -1.58
CA GLU A 70 -6.71 -7.10 -0.36
C GLU A 70 -5.88 -8.32 0.08
N PRO A 71 -5.77 -8.59 1.38
CA PRO A 71 -5.15 -9.83 1.85
C PRO A 71 -5.97 -11.06 1.46
N PRO A 72 -5.38 -12.26 1.50
CA PRO A 72 -6.14 -13.51 1.41
C PRO A 72 -7.19 -13.61 2.53
N PRO A 73 -8.27 -14.39 2.34
CA PRO A 73 -9.25 -14.65 3.39
C PRO A 73 -8.59 -15.13 4.70
N GLY A 74 -8.90 -14.47 5.81
CA GLY A 74 -8.29 -14.72 7.12
C GLY A 74 -6.82 -14.31 7.24
N GLY A 75 -6.29 -13.62 6.24
CA GLY A 75 -4.88 -13.22 6.20
C GLY A 75 -4.63 -11.74 6.45
N SER A 76 -3.38 -11.36 6.20
CA SER A 76 -2.94 -9.96 6.27
C SER A 76 -1.89 -9.64 5.21
N VAL A 77 -1.72 -8.37 4.90
CA VAL A 77 -0.63 -7.89 4.04
C VAL A 77 0.02 -6.66 4.63
N CYS A 78 1.35 -6.69 4.73
CA CYS A 78 2.18 -5.54 5.08
C CYS A 78 2.81 -4.96 3.82
N ARG A 79 2.70 -3.64 3.63
CA ARG A 79 3.29 -2.94 2.49
C ARG A 79 3.80 -1.56 2.87
N VAL A 80 4.75 -1.06 2.09
CA VAL A 80 5.25 0.31 2.17
C VAL A 80 5.03 0.97 0.82
N VAL A 81 4.30 2.08 0.83
CA VAL A 81 3.90 2.79 -0.39
C VAL A 81 4.54 4.17 -0.42
N THR A 82 5.13 4.50 -1.57
CA THR A 82 5.59 5.85 -1.87
C THR A 82 4.54 6.54 -2.73
N PHE A 83 4.07 7.69 -2.26
CA PHE A 83 3.15 8.56 -2.98
C PHE A 83 3.91 9.78 -3.51
N PRO A 84 4.03 9.93 -4.84
CA PRO A 84 4.64 11.13 -5.43
C PRO A 84 3.74 12.36 -5.23
N PRO A 85 4.27 13.58 -5.37
CA PRO A 85 3.46 14.81 -5.40
C PRO A 85 2.34 14.72 -6.43
N GLU A 86 1.10 14.94 -6.00
CA GLU A 86 -0.10 14.81 -6.85
C GLU A 86 -0.09 15.80 -8.02
N ALA A 87 0.47 16.99 -7.83
CA ALA A 87 0.59 17.99 -8.87
C ALA A 87 1.36 17.48 -10.11
N SER A 88 2.23 16.46 -9.96
CA SER A 88 3.01 15.89 -11.07
C SER A 88 2.19 15.01 -12.03
N TYR A 89 1.00 14.54 -11.64
CA TYR A 89 0.23 13.59 -12.43
C TYR A 89 -1.29 13.86 -12.51
N ARG A 90 -1.88 14.59 -11.56
CA ARG A 90 -3.35 14.71 -11.40
C ARG A 90 -4.08 15.09 -12.69
N GLY A 91 -3.54 16.02 -13.46
CA GLY A 91 -4.16 16.49 -14.72
C GLY A 91 -4.19 15.45 -15.85
N ARG A 92 -3.57 14.28 -15.65
CA ARG A 92 -3.48 13.19 -16.64
C ARG A 92 -4.24 11.93 -16.24
N ILE A 93 -4.93 11.96 -15.09
CA ILE A 93 -5.63 10.80 -14.55
C ILE A 93 -7.10 10.86 -14.93
N GLY A 94 -7.54 9.81 -15.63
CA GLY A 94 -8.92 9.56 -15.99
C GLY A 94 -9.35 8.12 -15.64
N ALA A 95 -10.53 7.74 -16.08
CA ALA A 95 -11.11 6.42 -15.78
C ALA A 95 -10.22 5.27 -16.25
N GLN A 96 -9.53 5.43 -17.39
CA GLN A 96 -8.68 4.38 -17.97
C GLN A 96 -7.45 4.12 -17.11
N GLU A 97 -6.75 5.18 -16.68
CA GLU A 97 -5.56 5.08 -15.81
C GLU A 97 -5.91 4.46 -14.47
N VAL A 98 -7.04 4.89 -13.88
CA VAL A 98 -7.52 4.33 -12.61
C VAL A 98 -7.85 2.85 -12.76
N ALA A 99 -8.59 2.46 -13.80
CA ALA A 99 -8.94 1.06 -14.04
C ALA A 99 -7.69 0.20 -14.25
N ALA A 100 -6.71 0.70 -15.02
CA ALA A 100 -5.44 0.01 -15.25
C ALA A 100 -4.66 -0.21 -13.95
N TYR A 101 -4.61 0.80 -13.07
CA TYR A 101 -3.97 0.67 -11.76
C TYR A 101 -4.61 -0.42 -10.89
N PHE A 102 -5.95 -0.40 -10.71
CA PHE A 102 -6.62 -1.39 -9.88
C PHE A 102 -6.56 -2.81 -10.47
N ALA A 103 -6.56 -2.93 -11.79
CA ALA A 103 -6.32 -4.21 -12.46
C ALA A 103 -4.90 -4.72 -12.18
N ALA A 104 -3.87 -3.86 -12.29
CA ALA A 104 -2.49 -4.21 -11.99
C ALA A 104 -2.27 -4.57 -10.50
N MET A 105 -3.08 -4.00 -9.61
CA MET A 105 -3.10 -4.33 -8.18
C MET A 105 -3.96 -5.56 -7.86
N GLY A 106 -4.48 -6.28 -8.87
CA GLY A 106 -5.30 -7.48 -8.69
C GLY A 106 -6.64 -7.23 -7.99
N ALA A 107 -7.14 -5.99 -7.98
CA ALA A 107 -8.36 -5.60 -7.27
C ALA A 107 -9.22 -4.62 -8.09
N PRO A 108 -9.66 -5.02 -9.30
CA PRO A 108 -10.44 -4.11 -10.17
C PRO A 108 -11.74 -3.63 -9.52
N GLY A 109 -12.31 -4.43 -8.62
CA GLY A 109 -13.54 -4.10 -7.89
C GLY A 109 -13.35 -3.16 -6.70
N ALA A 110 -12.11 -2.85 -6.30
CA ALA A 110 -11.85 -1.95 -5.18
C ALA A 110 -12.04 -0.46 -5.56
N SER A 111 -11.96 -0.12 -6.85
CA SER A 111 -12.16 1.25 -7.32
C SER A 111 -13.59 1.72 -7.12
N THR A 112 -13.73 2.89 -6.54
CA THR A 112 -15.00 3.63 -6.47
C THR A 112 -14.95 4.91 -7.31
N TYR A 113 -14.12 4.88 -8.36
CA TYR A 113 -13.96 6.01 -9.27
C TYR A 113 -15.29 6.52 -9.82
N SER A 114 -15.46 7.82 -9.77
CA SER A 114 -16.49 8.52 -10.53
C SER A 114 -15.95 9.91 -10.92
N PRO A 115 -16.44 10.53 -12.00
CA PRO A 115 -16.05 11.90 -12.37
C PRO A 115 -16.31 12.96 -11.30
N LYS A 116 -17.19 12.66 -10.34
CA LYS A 116 -17.57 13.54 -9.23
C LYS A 116 -16.92 13.13 -7.91
N ALA A 117 -16.12 12.06 -7.88
CA ALA A 117 -15.44 11.64 -6.68
C ALA A 117 -14.44 12.71 -6.21
N PRO A 118 -14.23 12.87 -4.89
CA PRO A 118 -13.30 13.87 -4.36
C PRO A 118 -11.84 13.62 -4.81
N HIS A 119 -11.51 12.36 -5.10
CA HIS A 119 -10.20 12.01 -5.66
C HIS A 119 -10.33 10.85 -6.68
N PRO A 120 -9.56 10.83 -7.79
CA PRO A 120 -9.69 9.79 -8.81
C PRO A 120 -9.37 8.38 -8.31
N TYR A 121 -8.46 8.23 -7.36
CA TYR A 121 -8.09 6.94 -6.77
C TYR A 121 -8.89 6.61 -5.50
N MET A 122 -10.15 7.05 -5.40
CA MET A 122 -11.04 6.56 -4.35
C MET A 122 -11.20 5.05 -4.45
N GLN A 123 -11.09 4.38 -3.31
CA GLN A 123 -11.13 2.91 -3.21
C GLN A 123 -11.82 2.47 -1.93
N LYS A 124 -12.41 1.29 -1.99
CA LYS A 124 -13.00 0.62 -0.83
C LYS A 124 -12.60 -0.86 -0.84
N THR A 125 -12.07 -1.32 0.29
CA THR A 125 -11.66 -2.71 0.51
C THR A 125 -12.34 -3.25 1.77
N ARG A 126 -12.49 -4.58 1.87
CA ARG A 126 -13.01 -5.23 3.08
C ARG A 126 -11.87 -5.50 4.06
N THR A 127 -11.17 -4.45 4.46
CA THR A 127 -10.00 -4.57 5.32
C THR A 127 -10.09 -3.69 6.54
N LEU A 128 -9.46 -4.15 7.63
CA LEU A 128 -9.01 -3.31 8.72
C LEU A 128 -7.56 -2.93 8.42
N ASP A 129 -7.29 -1.63 8.23
CA ASP A 129 -5.94 -1.17 7.94
C ASP A 129 -5.38 -0.35 9.10
N PHE A 130 -4.15 -0.69 9.49
CA PHE A 130 -3.31 0.17 10.31
C PHE A 130 -2.30 0.88 9.40
N CYS A 131 -2.38 2.21 9.36
CA CYS A 131 -1.54 3.03 8.49
C CYS A 131 -0.62 3.89 9.36
N LEU A 132 0.64 4.03 8.94
CA LEU A 132 1.63 4.87 9.62
C LEU A 132 2.37 5.70 8.59
N VAL A 133 2.32 7.02 8.70
CA VAL A 133 3.12 7.92 7.87
C VAL A 133 4.58 7.87 8.34
N LEU A 134 5.46 7.33 7.49
CA LEU A 134 6.88 7.18 7.81
C LEU A 134 7.70 8.42 7.45
N GLU A 135 7.35 9.07 6.32
CA GLU A 135 8.10 10.21 5.80
C GLU A 135 7.16 11.14 5.02
N GLY A 136 7.37 12.44 5.16
CA GLY A 136 6.61 13.47 4.44
C GLY A 136 5.25 13.75 5.05
N GLU A 137 4.35 14.25 4.20
CA GLU A 137 2.97 14.59 4.57
C GLU A 137 2.01 14.14 3.47
N ILE A 138 0.78 13.83 3.83
CA ILE A 138 -0.26 13.33 2.91
C ILE A 138 -1.63 13.68 3.43
N THR A 139 -2.60 13.84 2.55
CA THR A 139 -4.00 14.02 2.90
C THR A 139 -4.75 12.71 2.71
N LEU A 140 -5.43 12.25 3.74
CA LEU A 140 -6.45 11.21 3.63
C LEU A 140 -7.75 11.86 3.19
N VAL A 141 -8.26 11.44 2.05
CA VAL A 141 -9.51 11.92 1.46
C VAL A 141 -10.59 10.88 1.68
N LEU A 142 -11.67 11.26 2.34
CA LEU A 142 -12.87 10.46 2.57
C LEU A 142 -14.04 11.02 1.75
N ASP A 143 -15.22 10.42 1.87
CA ASP A 143 -16.41 10.90 1.16
C ASP A 143 -16.85 12.29 1.60
N THR A 144 -16.71 12.61 2.90
CA THR A 144 -17.19 13.85 3.53
C THR A 144 -16.10 14.66 4.21
N ASP A 145 -14.92 14.08 4.43
CA ASP A 145 -13.85 14.68 5.22
C ASP A 145 -12.50 14.56 4.53
N GLU A 146 -11.62 15.48 4.86
CA GLU A 146 -10.20 15.41 4.51
C GLU A 146 -9.34 15.64 5.75
N ILE A 147 -8.29 14.85 5.90
CA ILE A 147 -7.42 14.90 7.07
C ILE A 147 -5.97 14.99 6.61
N GLY A 148 -5.29 16.10 6.95
CA GLY A 148 -3.86 16.26 6.74
C GLY A 148 -3.07 15.43 7.75
N LEU A 149 -2.11 14.65 7.26
CA LEU A 149 -1.25 13.75 8.04
C LEU A 149 0.22 14.05 7.75
N LYS A 150 1.06 13.84 8.76
CA LYS A 150 2.52 14.00 8.67
C LYS A 150 3.24 12.80 9.28
N ALA A 151 4.53 12.70 9.07
CA ALA A 151 5.35 11.64 9.64
C ALA A 151 5.12 11.45 11.14
N GLY A 152 4.86 10.22 11.55
CA GLY A 152 4.49 9.81 12.91
C GLY A 152 2.98 9.68 13.14
N ASP A 153 2.13 10.26 12.29
CA ASP A 153 0.68 10.11 12.42
C ASP A 153 0.23 8.71 12.00
N THR A 154 -0.82 8.22 12.68
CA THR A 154 -1.41 6.90 12.44
C THR A 154 -2.88 7.01 12.09
N VAL A 155 -3.35 6.09 11.24
CA VAL A 155 -4.77 5.99 10.86
C VAL A 155 -5.22 4.55 11.04
N VAL A 156 -6.41 4.37 11.60
CA VAL A 156 -7.14 3.10 11.61
C VAL A 156 -8.29 3.24 10.62
N GLN A 157 -8.24 2.47 9.52
CA GLN A 157 -9.31 2.41 8.53
C GLN A 157 -10.09 1.11 8.67
N ARG A 158 -11.41 1.23 8.67
CA ARG A 158 -12.33 0.11 8.85
C ARG A 158 -13.23 -0.04 7.64
N GLY A 159 -12.65 -0.50 6.52
CA GLY A 159 -13.39 -0.72 5.27
C GLY A 159 -14.00 0.56 4.68
N THR A 160 -13.40 1.71 4.91
CA THR A 160 -13.91 3.02 4.47
C THR A 160 -13.58 3.29 3.01
N ASN A 161 -14.44 4.05 2.32
CA ASN A 161 -14.10 4.62 1.02
C ASN A 161 -13.10 5.76 1.22
N HIS A 162 -11.95 5.70 0.52
CA HIS A 162 -10.87 6.66 0.76
C HIS A 162 -9.90 6.77 -0.42
N ALA A 163 -9.11 7.83 -0.39
CA ALA A 163 -7.91 7.98 -1.20
C ALA A 163 -6.78 8.65 -0.42
N TRP A 164 -5.56 8.51 -0.93
CA TRP A 164 -4.36 9.13 -0.39
C TRP A 164 -3.83 10.17 -1.37
N SER A 165 -3.86 11.44 -1.01
CA SER A 165 -3.51 12.59 -1.85
C SER A 165 -2.27 13.29 -1.29
N ASN A 166 -1.12 13.13 -1.97
CA ASN A 166 0.08 13.89 -1.60
C ASN A 166 0.07 15.26 -2.28
N ARG A 167 -0.37 16.27 -1.56
CA ARG A 167 -0.44 17.67 -2.02
C ARG A 167 0.85 18.44 -1.78
N SER A 168 1.85 17.80 -1.18
CA SER A 168 3.17 18.41 -0.92
C SER A 168 4.07 18.40 -2.16
N GLN A 169 5.25 18.98 -2.03
CA GLN A 169 6.26 19.03 -3.11
C GLN A 169 7.25 17.86 -3.05
N ARG A 170 7.16 16.97 -2.06
CA ARG A 170 8.06 15.84 -1.86
C ARG A 170 7.31 14.54 -1.76
N PRO A 171 7.92 13.40 -2.10
CA PRO A 171 7.30 12.10 -1.89
C PRO A 171 6.91 11.88 -0.43
N CYS A 172 5.78 11.22 -0.20
CA CYS A 172 5.36 10.73 1.11
C CYS A 172 5.44 9.21 1.14
N ILE A 173 5.86 8.65 2.27
CA ILE A 173 5.99 7.21 2.48
C ILE A 173 5.06 6.80 3.61
N VAL A 174 4.17 5.85 3.33
CA VAL A 174 3.20 5.31 4.29
C VAL A 174 3.36 3.78 4.38
N ALA A 175 3.42 3.27 5.60
CA ALA A 175 3.31 1.84 5.85
C ALA A 175 1.85 1.46 6.10
N PHE A 176 1.46 0.30 5.60
CA PHE A 176 0.13 -0.28 5.76
C PHE A 176 0.23 -1.70 6.29
N SER A 177 -0.58 -2.03 7.29
CA SER A 177 -0.88 -3.39 7.69
C SER A 177 -2.37 -3.61 7.50
N SER A 178 -2.72 -4.33 6.44
CA SER A 178 -4.11 -4.61 6.07
C SER A 178 -4.49 -6.03 6.49
N HIS A 179 -5.60 -6.17 7.16
CA HIS A 179 -6.13 -7.42 7.68
C HIS A 179 -7.48 -7.70 7.03
N ASP A 180 -7.71 -8.96 6.63
CA ASP A 180 -9.01 -9.38 6.09
C ASP A 180 -10.11 -9.09 7.10
N GLY A 181 -11.21 -8.51 6.63
CA GLY A 181 -12.35 -8.09 7.44
C GLY A 181 -13.63 -8.77 7.01
N LEU A 182 -14.54 -8.95 7.97
CA LEU A 182 -15.92 -9.34 7.74
C LEU A 182 -16.79 -8.08 7.70
N GLY A 183 -17.66 -7.97 6.70
CA GLY A 183 -18.60 -6.86 6.53
C GLY A 183 -19.58 -7.11 5.43
#